data_e2188ec328a300eb6464446da5606228
#
_entry.id   e2188ec328a300eb6464446da5606228
#
_cell.length_a   1.000
_cell.length_b   1.000
_cell.length_c   1.000
_cell.angle_alpha   90.00
_cell.angle_beta   90.00
_cell.angle_gamma   90.00
#
_symmetry.space_group_name_H-M   'P 1'
#
loop_
_entity.id
_entity.type
_entity.pdbx_description
1 polymer ?
#
loop_
_entity_poly.entity_id
_entity_poly.type
_entity_poly.pdbx_seq_one_letter_code
_entity_poly.pdbx_strand_id
1 'polypeptide(L)'
;MKTEESLERELEKRLRDILESIPGLGGGVKVWRNPAASDRPFDIMGELEFPRTKERVELWVECKDLPRPSQFPFVNLRNRFLQDGSRETVVPVLAAPHISPRMAELCEEYGWSWFDLAGNCRLVVPGALYVERLGTAAVHKRPKPKANLSSAAAARVLRALLAPQNAPTNWSQTALQTHCKPGVSIGLVNKVVSYLRDEAWLEVLPDGRFFVKDAVRLLEVWRAA
;
A
#
# COMPACT_ATOMS: atom_id res chain seq x y z
N MET A 1 0.29 18.33 -13.51
CA MET A 1 0.92 17.02 -13.23
C MET A 1 2.34 17.34 -12.74
N LYS A 2 2.70 16.92 -11.52
CA LYS A 2 4.11 16.99 -11.09
C LYS A 2 4.89 15.98 -11.93
N THR A 3 6.12 16.31 -12.30
CA THR A 3 7.02 15.34 -12.93
C THR A 3 7.42 14.31 -11.87
N GLU A 4 7.71 13.08 -12.28
CA GLU A 4 8.20 12.00 -11.42
C GLU A 4 9.41 12.48 -10.59
N GLU A 5 10.35 13.15 -11.22
CA GLU A 5 11.51 13.75 -10.56
C GLU A 5 11.16 14.79 -9.47
N SER A 6 10.07 15.57 -9.66
CA SER A 6 9.58 16.51 -8.64
C SER A 6 9.01 15.80 -7.44
N LEU A 7 8.30 14.69 -7.65
CA LEU A 7 7.75 13.86 -6.59
C LEU A 7 8.86 13.20 -5.77
N GLU A 8 9.84 12.60 -6.43
CA GLU A 8 10.98 11.98 -5.75
C GLU A 8 11.77 12.98 -4.88
N ARG A 9 11.96 14.21 -5.34
CA ARG A 9 12.59 15.27 -4.51
C ARG A 9 11.82 15.58 -3.23
N GLU A 10 10.50 15.65 -3.33
CA GLU A 10 9.66 15.90 -2.16
C GLU A 10 9.69 14.71 -1.19
N LEU A 11 9.64 13.48 -1.72
CA LEU A 11 9.72 12.26 -0.93
C LEU A 11 11.11 12.07 -0.30
N GLU A 12 12.21 12.37 -1.02
CA GLU A 12 13.57 12.38 -0.45
C GLU A 12 13.65 13.32 0.75
N LYS A 13 13.20 14.57 0.57
CA LYS A 13 13.18 15.54 1.67
C LYS A 13 12.35 15.03 2.86
N ARG A 14 11.16 14.48 2.57
CA ARG A 14 10.27 13.95 3.62
C ARG A 14 10.91 12.79 4.38
N LEU A 15 11.56 11.85 3.69
CA LEU A 15 12.28 10.77 4.34
C LEU A 15 13.37 11.30 5.27
N ARG A 16 14.16 12.27 4.80
CA ARG A 16 15.21 12.92 5.61
C ARG A 16 14.62 13.55 6.87
N ASP A 17 13.55 14.36 6.73
CA ASP A 17 12.87 15.01 7.86
C ASP A 17 12.36 13.98 8.88
N ILE A 18 11.81 12.85 8.41
CA ILE A 18 11.34 11.76 9.28
C ILE A 18 12.51 11.16 10.05
N LEU A 19 13.58 10.77 9.36
CA LEU A 19 14.74 10.09 9.97
C LEU A 19 15.52 10.98 10.94
N GLU A 20 15.75 12.25 10.58
CA GLU A 20 16.42 13.24 11.45
C GLU A 20 15.61 13.55 12.71
N SER A 21 14.29 13.39 12.66
CA SER A 21 13.43 13.60 13.85
C SER A 21 13.43 12.41 14.82
N ILE A 22 14.09 11.30 14.50
CA ILE A 22 14.17 10.12 15.37
C ILE A 22 15.30 10.31 16.40
N PRO A 23 14.97 10.35 17.70
CA PRO A 23 16.00 10.48 18.74
C PRO A 23 17.01 9.32 18.66
N GLY A 24 18.29 9.65 18.68
CA GLY A 24 19.37 8.68 18.70
C GLY A 24 19.89 8.22 17.34
N LEU A 25 19.29 8.63 16.23
CA LEU A 25 19.85 8.41 14.88
C LEU A 25 20.76 9.56 14.40
N GLY A 26 20.78 10.69 15.07
CA GLY A 26 21.44 11.92 14.64
C GLY A 26 22.87 11.73 14.13
N GLY A 27 23.20 12.34 12.99
CA GLY A 27 24.52 12.27 12.34
C GLY A 27 24.81 10.99 11.54
N GLY A 28 24.09 9.89 11.79
CA GLY A 28 24.23 8.61 11.08
C GLY A 28 23.22 8.41 9.94
N VAL A 29 22.52 9.49 9.53
CA VAL A 29 21.50 9.43 8.48
C VAL A 29 22.03 10.06 7.19
N LYS A 30 21.95 9.33 6.08
CA LYS A 30 22.16 9.87 4.73
C LYS A 30 20.97 9.48 3.86
N VAL A 31 20.47 10.42 3.08
CA VAL A 31 19.38 10.18 2.13
C VAL A 31 19.73 10.83 0.79
N TRP A 32 19.58 10.08 -0.30
CA TRP A 32 19.80 10.57 -1.65
C TRP A 32 18.93 9.85 -2.66
N ARG A 33 18.68 10.50 -3.78
CA ARG A 33 17.99 9.89 -4.92
C ARG A 33 18.96 9.05 -5.73
N ASN A 34 18.46 7.94 -6.27
CA ASN A 34 19.22 7.15 -7.21
C ASN A 34 19.28 7.90 -8.55
N PRO A 35 20.46 8.05 -9.17
CA PRO A 35 20.55 8.63 -10.52
C PRO A 35 19.77 7.80 -11.53
N ALA A 36 19.04 8.44 -12.44
CA ALA A 36 18.22 7.78 -13.46
C ALA A 36 19.00 6.81 -14.38
N ALA A 37 20.33 6.93 -14.42
CA ALA A 37 21.24 6.05 -15.17
C ALA A 37 21.78 4.88 -14.34
N SER A 38 21.32 4.68 -13.11
CA SER A 38 21.77 3.61 -12.23
C SER A 38 21.00 2.32 -12.51
N ASP A 39 21.68 1.18 -12.54
CA ASP A 39 21.05 -0.14 -12.62
C ASP A 39 20.40 -0.61 -11.29
N ARG A 40 20.47 0.21 -10.25
CA ARG A 40 19.93 -0.13 -8.93
C ARG A 40 18.40 -0.07 -8.92
N PRO A 41 17.73 -1.02 -8.28
CA PRO A 41 16.28 -1.22 -8.39
C PRO A 41 15.45 -0.34 -7.41
N PHE A 42 15.90 0.87 -7.05
CA PHE A 42 15.21 1.77 -6.13
C PHE A 42 15.32 3.23 -6.60
N ASP A 43 14.38 4.08 -6.17
CA ASP A 43 14.33 5.50 -6.55
C ASP A 43 15.09 6.39 -5.54
N ILE A 44 14.98 6.09 -4.24
CA ILE A 44 15.64 6.80 -3.15
C ILE A 44 16.34 5.80 -2.23
N MET A 45 17.51 6.17 -1.72
CA MET A 45 18.22 5.41 -0.71
C MET A 45 18.36 6.19 0.59
N GLY A 46 18.07 5.54 1.69
CA GLY A 46 18.41 5.99 3.04
C GLY A 46 19.46 5.07 3.66
N GLU A 47 20.56 5.60 4.15
CA GLU A 47 21.55 4.87 4.93
C GLU A 47 21.41 5.29 6.39
N LEU A 48 21.28 4.31 7.27
CA LEU A 48 21.21 4.49 8.72
C LEU A 48 22.40 3.80 9.39
N GLU A 49 23.13 4.51 10.23
CA GLU A 49 24.13 3.91 11.11
C GLU A 49 23.66 4.04 12.56
N PHE A 50 23.46 2.91 13.23
CA PHE A 50 23.04 2.89 14.64
C PHE A 50 24.23 3.15 15.57
N PRO A 51 24.23 4.25 16.37
CA PRO A 51 25.41 4.68 17.12
C PRO A 51 25.93 3.64 18.13
N ARG A 52 25.04 2.80 18.67
CA ARG A 52 25.40 1.81 19.71
C ARG A 52 25.97 0.53 19.13
N THR A 53 25.36 -0.03 18.08
CA THR A 53 25.75 -1.31 17.48
C THR A 53 26.72 -1.15 16.32
N LYS A 54 26.83 0.07 15.76
CA LYS A 54 27.55 0.35 14.50
C LYS A 54 27.01 -0.39 13.28
N GLU A 55 25.84 -1.00 13.44
CA GLU A 55 25.15 -1.64 12.34
C GLU A 55 24.71 -0.60 11.31
N ARG A 56 24.85 -0.96 10.04
CA ARG A 56 24.36 -0.18 8.91
C ARG A 56 23.16 -0.86 8.30
N VAL A 57 22.18 -0.04 7.97
CA VAL A 57 20.94 -0.48 7.34
C VAL A 57 20.63 0.44 6.17
N GLU A 58 20.30 -0.15 5.04
CA GLU A 58 19.87 0.55 3.84
C GLU A 58 18.35 0.51 3.73
N LEU A 59 17.72 1.68 3.57
CA LEU A 59 16.32 1.81 3.21
C LEU A 59 16.24 1.99 1.68
N TRP A 60 15.71 1.00 0.99
CA TRP A 60 15.53 1.06 -0.46
C TRP A 60 14.09 1.44 -0.78
N VAL A 61 13.92 2.64 -1.31
CA VAL A 61 12.61 3.27 -1.45
C VAL A 61 12.12 3.21 -2.88
N GLU A 62 10.94 2.66 -3.05
CA GLU A 62 10.18 2.71 -4.29
C GLU A 62 9.15 3.84 -4.22
N CYS A 63 9.19 4.78 -5.14
CA CYS A 63 8.31 5.93 -5.21
C CYS A 63 7.14 5.67 -6.17
N LYS A 64 5.92 5.92 -5.72
CA LYS A 64 4.73 5.80 -6.55
C LYS A 64 3.82 7.01 -6.36
N ASP A 65 3.37 7.62 -7.47
CA ASP A 65 2.41 8.73 -7.39
C ASP A 65 1.05 8.26 -6.86
N LEU A 66 0.58 7.12 -7.34
CA LEU A 66 -0.69 6.53 -6.91
C LEU A 66 -0.55 5.00 -6.76
N PRO A 67 -0.02 4.53 -5.62
CA PRO A 67 0.11 3.09 -5.40
C PRO A 67 -1.27 2.44 -5.30
N ARG A 68 -1.49 1.42 -6.13
CA ARG A 68 -2.73 0.62 -6.09
C ARG A 68 -2.43 -0.74 -5.47
N PRO A 69 -3.16 -1.14 -4.42
CA PRO A 69 -2.95 -2.42 -3.74
C PRO A 69 -2.85 -3.62 -4.67
N SER A 70 -3.73 -3.71 -5.68
CA SER A 70 -3.74 -4.84 -6.62
C SER A 70 -2.61 -4.85 -7.65
N GLN A 71 -1.90 -3.75 -7.82
CA GLN A 71 -0.89 -3.58 -8.86
C GLN A 71 0.53 -3.45 -8.31
N PHE A 72 0.69 -3.28 -6.99
CA PHE A 72 2.00 -3.11 -6.40
C PHE A 72 2.70 -4.47 -6.26
N PRO A 73 3.87 -4.68 -6.89
CA PRO A 73 4.52 -5.99 -6.96
C PRO A 73 5.41 -6.25 -5.73
N PHE A 74 4.83 -6.27 -4.51
CA PHE A 74 5.54 -6.43 -3.24
C PHE A 74 6.61 -7.52 -3.25
N VAL A 75 6.25 -8.72 -3.66
CA VAL A 75 7.15 -9.89 -3.62
C VAL A 75 8.27 -9.74 -4.64
N ASN A 76 7.94 -9.33 -5.87
CA ASN A 76 8.92 -9.22 -6.95
C ASN A 76 9.96 -8.13 -6.67
N LEU A 77 9.54 -6.96 -6.21
CA LEU A 77 10.46 -5.88 -5.83
C LEU A 77 11.30 -6.26 -4.61
N ARG A 78 10.70 -6.86 -3.60
CA ARG A 78 11.45 -7.34 -2.43
C ARG A 78 12.51 -8.36 -2.82
N ASN A 79 12.18 -9.31 -3.70
CA ASN A 79 13.14 -10.31 -4.19
C ASN A 79 14.29 -9.65 -4.97
N ARG A 80 14.01 -8.65 -5.82
CA ARG A 80 15.04 -7.88 -6.51
C ARG A 80 15.97 -7.17 -5.52
N PHE A 81 15.43 -6.53 -4.50
CA PHE A 81 16.21 -5.86 -3.46
C PHE A 81 17.13 -6.84 -2.70
N LEU A 82 16.63 -8.03 -2.37
CA LEU A 82 17.41 -9.04 -1.66
C LEU A 82 18.50 -9.70 -2.55
N GLN A 83 18.29 -9.78 -3.86
CA GLN A 83 19.27 -10.34 -4.80
C GLN A 83 20.43 -9.38 -5.08
N ASP A 84 20.17 -8.08 -5.08
CA ASP A 84 21.17 -7.03 -5.33
C ASP A 84 21.87 -6.59 -4.03
N GLY A 85 21.39 -7.10 -2.89
CA GLY A 85 21.83 -6.71 -1.55
C GLY A 85 23.28 -7.07 -1.25
N SER A 86 24.01 -6.04 -0.84
CA SER A 86 25.30 -6.13 -0.16
C SER A 86 25.16 -6.83 1.20
N ARG A 87 26.25 -6.96 1.95
CA ARG A 87 26.31 -7.54 3.31
C ARG A 87 25.47 -6.74 4.37
N GLU A 88 24.83 -5.67 3.97
CA GLU A 88 24.04 -4.79 4.83
C GLU A 88 22.56 -5.20 4.83
N THR A 89 21.87 -4.95 5.92
CA THR A 89 20.44 -5.24 6.03
C THR A 89 19.67 -4.25 5.15
N VAL A 90 18.97 -4.75 4.14
CA VAL A 90 18.11 -3.95 3.27
C VAL A 90 16.68 -3.98 3.77
N VAL A 91 16.07 -2.81 3.94
CA VAL A 91 14.66 -2.62 4.30
C VAL A 91 13.91 -2.03 3.11
N PRO A 92 12.94 -2.73 2.53
CA PRO A 92 12.11 -2.19 1.46
C PRO A 92 11.13 -1.17 2.00
N VAL A 93 11.00 -0.03 1.30
CA VAL A 93 10.14 1.09 1.69
C VAL A 93 9.29 1.54 0.51
N LEU A 94 7.98 1.67 0.71
CA LEU A 94 7.09 2.34 -0.23
C LEU A 94 6.91 3.80 0.15
N ALA A 95 7.08 4.70 -0.81
CA ALA A 95 6.82 6.12 -0.65
C ALA A 95 5.79 6.64 -1.66
N ALA A 96 4.87 7.48 -1.20
CA ALA A 96 3.85 8.08 -2.07
C ALA A 96 3.36 9.43 -1.52
N PRO A 97 2.65 10.24 -2.34
CA PRO A 97 1.96 11.43 -1.82
C PRO A 97 0.95 11.10 -0.73
N HIS A 98 0.33 9.93 -0.82
CA HIS A 98 -0.60 9.40 0.15
C HIS A 98 -0.61 7.87 0.12
N ILE A 99 -0.49 7.25 1.28
CA ILE A 99 -0.67 5.80 1.47
C ILE A 99 -2.07 5.56 2.04
N SER A 100 -2.87 4.74 1.33
CA SER A 100 -4.18 4.34 1.83
C SER A 100 -4.06 3.35 2.99
N PRO A 101 -5.06 3.26 3.89
CA PRO A 101 -5.04 2.26 4.96
C PRO A 101 -4.82 0.83 4.43
N ARG A 102 -5.47 0.47 3.31
CA ARG A 102 -5.30 -0.85 2.71
C ARG A 102 -3.89 -1.07 2.17
N MET A 103 -3.28 -0.05 1.55
CA MET A 103 -1.90 -0.15 1.11
C MET A 103 -0.93 -0.28 2.29
N ALA A 104 -1.18 0.44 3.39
CA ALA A 104 -0.39 0.33 4.62
C ALA A 104 -0.47 -1.10 5.21
N GLU A 105 -1.68 -1.68 5.29
CA GLU A 105 -1.88 -3.08 5.72
C GLU A 105 -1.08 -4.06 4.85
N LEU A 106 -1.12 -3.91 3.53
CA LEU A 106 -0.37 -4.78 2.62
C LEU A 106 1.15 -4.58 2.77
N CYS A 107 1.62 -3.35 2.98
CA CYS A 107 3.02 -3.12 3.30
C CYS A 107 3.44 -3.95 4.53
N GLU A 108 2.63 -3.95 5.60
CA GLU A 108 2.89 -4.75 6.79
C GLU A 108 2.90 -6.25 6.50
N GLU A 109 1.88 -6.73 5.80
CA GLU A 109 1.73 -8.15 5.43
C GLU A 109 2.93 -8.67 4.66
N TYR A 110 3.47 -7.86 3.73
CA TYR A 110 4.62 -8.23 2.90
C TYR A 110 5.98 -7.81 3.47
N GLY A 111 6.02 -7.24 4.68
CA GLY A 111 7.25 -6.83 5.36
C GLY A 111 7.90 -5.59 4.74
N TRP A 112 7.09 -4.66 4.23
CA TRP A 112 7.51 -3.35 3.75
C TRP A 112 7.33 -2.28 4.81
N SER A 113 8.27 -1.37 4.90
CA SER A 113 8.07 -0.06 5.52
C SER A 113 7.37 0.89 4.55
N TRP A 114 6.81 1.99 5.03
CA TRP A 114 6.18 2.98 4.17
C TRP A 114 6.15 4.38 4.81
N PHE A 115 6.05 5.41 3.97
CA PHE A 115 5.76 6.78 4.40
C PHE A 115 5.04 7.59 3.32
N ASP A 116 4.38 8.69 3.73
CA ASP A 116 3.72 9.63 2.83
C ASP A 116 4.20 11.08 3.02
N LEU A 117 3.81 11.98 2.09
CA LEU A 117 4.20 13.39 2.15
C LEU A 117 3.60 14.13 3.34
N ALA A 118 2.50 13.65 3.94
CA ALA A 118 1.95 14.23 5.16
C ALA A 118 2.81 13.90 6.39
N GLY A 119 3.71 12.91 6.29
CA GLY A 119 4.56 12.43 7.37
C GLY A 119 3.96 11.27 8.15
N ASN A 120 2.86 10.69 7.68
CA ASN A 120 2.47 9.38 8.15
C ASN A 120 3.52 8.37 7.71
N CYS A 121 3.92 7.50 8.60
CA CYS A 121 4.92 6.49 8.30
C CYS A 121 4.83 5.30 9.23
N ARG A 122 5.35 4.18 8.76
CA ARG A 122 5.72 3.01 9.54
C ARG A 122 7.06 2.51 9.03
N LEU A 123 8.13 2.78 9.78
CA LEU A 123 9.49 2.36 9.48
C LEU A 123 9.91 1.29 10.47
N VAL A 124 10.28 0.12 9.97
CA VAL A 124 10.63 -1.05 10.77
C VAL A 124 11.98 -1.58 10.33
N VAL A 125 12.96 -1.52 11.21
CA VAL A 125 14.22 -2.25 11.07
C VAL A 125 14.22 -3.33 12.16
N PRO A 126 14.16 -4.60 11.81
CA PRO A 126 14.05 -5.67 12.80
C PRO A 126 15.15 -5.61 13.85
N GLY A 127 14.76 -5.62 15.13
CA GLY A 127 15.70 -5.57 16.26
C GLY A 127 16.34 -4.21 16.54
N ALA A 128 16.16 -3.19 15.68
CA ALA A 128 16.87 -1.92 15.79
C ALA A 128 15.97 -0.68 15.83
N LEU A 129 14.89 -0.64 15.02
CA LEU A 129 14.03 0.55 14.91
C LEU A 129 12.58 0.19 14.66
N TYR A 130 11.67 0.82 15.41
CA TYR A 130 10.25 0.88 15.09
C TYR A 130 9.76 2.31 15.26
N VAL A 131 9.26 2.89 14.16
CA VAL A 131 8.64 4.23 14.16
C VAL A 131 7.31 4.15 13.47
N GLU A 132 6.27 4.59 14.15
CA GLU A 132 4.93 4.72 13.58
C GLU A 132 4.37 6.11 13.86
N ARG A 133 3.87 6.77 12.83
CA ARG A 133 3.19 8.06 12.90
C ARG A 133 1.98 8.01 12.00
N LEU A 134 0.82 8.19 12.58
CA LEU A 134 -0.46 8.13 11.88
C LEU A 134 -1.32 9.34 12.22
N GLY A 135 -2.35 9.57 11.43
CA GLY A 135 -3.36 10.59 11.70
C GLY A 135 -3.06 11.98 11.13
N THR A 136 -1.92 12.18 10.46
CA THR A 136 -1.66 13.45 9.77
C THR A 136 -2.53 13.52 8.50
N ALA A 137 -3.27 14.62 8.34
CA ALA A 137 -4.13 14.82 7.18
C ALA A 137 -3.30 14.87 5.88
N ALA A 138 -3.81 14.25 4.82
CA ALA A 138 -3.14 14.23 3.53
C ALA A 138 -2.93 15.66 2.99
N VAL A 139 -1.71 15.98 2.59
CA VAL A 139 -1.33 17.29 2.00
C VAL A 139 -1.94 17.44 0.59
N HIS A 140 -2.11 16.34 -0.12
CA HIS A 140 -2.68 16.31 -1.46
C HIS A 140 -4.10 15.73 -1.44
N LYS A 141 -4.94 16.20 -2.40
CA LYS A 141 -6.29 15.65 -2.55
C LYS A 141 -6.22 14.14 -2.78
N ARG A 142 -6.86 13.39 -1.88
CA ARG A 142 -7.03 11.95 -2.08
C ARG A 142 -7.86 11.70 -3.34
N PRO A 143 -7.48 10.74 -4.18
CA PRO A 143 -8.38 10.28 -5.23
C PRO A 143 -9.71 9.85 -4.60
N LYS A 144 -10.83 10.31 -5.16
CA LYS A 144 -12.15 9.87 -4.68
C LYS A 144 -12.25 8.35 -4.89
N PRO A 145 -12.69 7.58 -3.87
CA PRO A 145 -12.91 6.17 -4.04
C PRO A 145 -13.94 5.93 -5.15
N LYS A 146 -13.70 4.92 -6.01
CA LYS A 146 -14.58 4.59 -7.15
C LYS A 146 -15.99 4.18 -6.71
N ALA A 147 -16.12 3.64 -5.49
CA ALA A 147 -17.38 3.26 -4.87
C ALA A 147 -17.40 3.69 -3.41
N ASN A 148 -18.57 4.18 -2.95
CA ASN A 148 -18.83 4.38 -1.54
C ASN A 148 -19.48 3.09 -0.99
N LEU A 149 -18.69 2.28 -0.29
CA LEU A 149 -19.14 1.00 0.28
C LEU A 149 -20.18 1.17 1.40
N SER A 150 -20.23 2.34 2.05
CA SER A 150 -21.21 2.65 3.11
C SER A 150 -22.60 3.00 2.55
N SER A 151 -22.72 3.19 1.22
CA SER A 151 -24.04 3.46 0.63
C SER A 151 -24.96 2.24 0.72
N ALA A 152 -26.26 2.47 0.98
CA ALA A 152 -27.25 1.39 1.07
C ALA A 152 -27.29 0.48 -0.17
N ALA A 153 -27.00 1.03 -1.35
CA ALA A 153 -26.98 0.27 -2.59
C ALA A 153 -25.72 -0.60 -2.70
N ALA A 154 -24.52 -0.07 -2.36
CA ALA A 154 -23.29 -0.87 -2.33
C ALA A 154 -23.34 -1.94 -1.23
N ALA A 155 -23.93 -1.63 -0.09
CA ALA A 155 -24.14 -2.60 1.00
C ALA A 155 -24.95 -3.84 0.56
N ARG A 156 -25.85 -3.72 -0.42
CA ARG A 156 -26.56 -4.89 -0.98
C ARG A 156 -25.62 -5.81 -1.75
N VAL A 157 -24.69 -5.22 -2.52
CA VAL A 157 -23.68 -5.98 -3.26
C VAL A 157 -22.74 -6.70 -2.28
N LEU A 158 -22.27 -6.00 -1.24
CA LEU A 158 -21.40 -6.60 -0.23
C LEU A 158 -22.10 -7.74 0.54
N ARG A 159 -23.37 -7.55 0.94
CA ARG A 159 -24.15 -8.60 1.59
C ARG A 159 -24.34 -9.83 0.70
N ALA A 160 -24.62 -9.65 -0.59
CA ALA A 160 -24.73 -10.76 -1.53
C ALA A 160 -23.37 -11.48 -1.69
N LEU A 161 -22.28 -10.73 -1.78
CA LEU A 161 -20.92 -11.24 -1.96
C LEU A 161 -20.42 -12.01 -0.72
N LEU A 162 -20.73 -11.53 0.49
CA LEU A 162 -20.19 -12.06 1.75
C LEU A 162 -21.14 -13.06 2.43
N ALA A 163 -22.39 -13.20 1.97
CA ALA A 163 -23.36 -14.11 2.60
C ALA A 163 -23.02 -15.58 2.30
N PRO A 164 -22.73 -16.42 3.33
CA PRO A 164 -22.31 -17.81 3.14
C PRO A 164 -23.30 -18.64 2.33
N GLN A 165 -24.61 -18.41 2.52
CA GLN A 165 -25.66 -19.10 1.81
C GLN A 165 -25.76 -18.76 0.32
N ASN A 166 -25.14 -17.66 -0.10
CA ASN A 166 -25.11 -17.20 -1.50
C ASN A 166 -23.82 -17.59 -2.20
N ALA A 167 -22.89 -18.22 -1.50
CA ALA A 167 -21.55 -18.44 -1.99
C ALA A 167 -21.47 -19.51 -3.09
N PRO A 168 -21.53 -19.18 -4.38
CA PRO A 168 -20.72 -19.89 -5.34
C PRO A 168 -19.25 -19.58 -5.00
N THR A 169 -18.41 -20.58 -5.12
CA THR A 169 -16.96 -20.40 -4.85
C THR A 169 -16.37 -19.28 -5.68
N ASN A 170 -16.92 -19.01 -6.89
CA ASN A 170 -16.45 -17.99 -7.82
C ASN A 170 -17.63 -17.22 -8.43
N TRP A 171 -17.57 -15.89 -8.35
CA TRP A 171 -18.60 -15.00 -8.85
C TRP A 171 -18.32 -14.50 -10.28
N SER A 172 -19.35 -14.40 -11.11
CA SER A 172 -19.40 -13.44 -12.21
C SER A 172 -20.18 -12.19 -11.75
N GLN A 173 -19.97 -11.05 -12.41
CA GLN A 173 -20.72 -9.83 -12.07
C GLN A 173 -22.24 -10.00 -12.26
N THR A 174 -22.65 -10.74 -13.29
CA THR A 174 -24.06 -11.03 -13.56
C THR A 174 -24.66 -11.93 -12.48
N ALA A 175 -23.95 -12.99 -12.07
CA ALA A 175 -24.42 -13.85 -10.99
C ALA A 175 -24.55 -13.06 -9.69
N LEU A 176 -23.56 -12.23 -9.35
CA LEU A 176 -23.62 -11.38 -8.14
C LEU A 176 -24.81 -10.41 -8.21
N GLN A 177 -25.08 -9.78 -9.38
CA GLN A 177 -26.23 -8.91 -9.56
C GLN A 177 -27.55 -9.63 -9.26
N THR A 178 -27.72 -10.84 -9.78
CA THR A 178 -28.94 -11.65 -9.59
C THR A 178 -29.19 -12.00 -8.12
N HIS A 179 -28.12 -12.15 -7.32
CA HIS A 179 -28.19 -12.45 -5.89
C HIS A 179 -28.47 -11.22 -5.02
N CYS A 180 -28.31 -10.00 -5.55
CA CYS A 180 -28.59 -8.78 -4.78
C CYS A 180 -30.11 -8.58 -4.58
N LYS A 181 -30.53 -8.52 -3.31
CA LYS A 181 -31.94 -8.26 -2.95
C LYS A 181 -32.03 -7.11 -1.92
N PRO A 182 -32.85 -6.09 -2.17
CA PRO A 182 -33.47 -5.71 -3.45
C PRO A 182 -32.44 -5.55 -4.57
N GLY A 183 -32.91 -5.71 -5.83
CA GLY A 183 -32.04 -5.65 -7.01
C GLY A 183 -31.22 -4.36 -7.14
N VAL A 184 -30.10 -4.47 -7.81
CA VAL A 184 -29.18 -3.36 -8.12
C VAL A 184 -28.85 -3.37 -9.61
N SER A 185 -28.37 -2.23 -10.13
CA SER A 185 -27.93 -2.18 -11.53
C SER A 185 -26.58 -2.87 -11.69
N ILE A 186 -26.34 -3.45 -12.88
CA ILE A 186 -25.04 -4.04 -13.23
C ILE A 186 -23.90 -3.01 -13.17
N GLY A 187 -24.19 -1.74 -13.48
CA GLY A 187 -23.23 -0.65 -13.37
C GLY A 187 -22.77 -0.39 -11.93
N LEU A 188 -23.66 -0.57 -10.94
CA LEU A 188 -23.29 -0.49 -9.52
C LEU A 188 -22.43 -1.70 -9.12
N VAL A 189 -22.81 -2.91 -9.51
CA VAL A 189 -22.02 -4.12 -9.27
C VAL A 189 -20.61 -3.94 -9.82
N ASN A 190 -20.49 -3.47 -11.08
CA ASN A 190 -19.19 -3.21 -11.69
C ASN A 190 -18.35 -2.19 -10.90
N LYS A 191 -18.95 -1.08 -10.42
CA LYS A 191 -18.24 -0.08 -9.61
C LYS A 191 -17.71 -0.69 -8.30
N VAL A 192 -18.53 -1.46 -7.60
CA VAL A 192 -18.14 -2.10 -6.34
C VAL A 192 -17.07 -3.16 -6.57
N VAL A 193 -17.25 -4.05 -7.54
CA VAL A 193 -16.28 -5.09 -7.89
C VAL A 193 -14.95 -4.49 -8.34
N SER A 194 -14.98 -3.44 -9.18
CA SER A 194 -13.76 -2.76 -9.61
C SER A 194 -13.02 -2.12 -8.44
N TYR A 195 -13.75 -1.50 -7.52
CA TYR A 195 -13.13 -0.95 -6.31
C TYR A 195 -12.48 -2.05 -5.45
N LEU A 196 -13.22 -3.13 -5.15
CA LEU A 196 -12.70 -4.23 -4.35
C LEU A 196 -11.50 -4.92 -5.00
N ARG A 197 -11.49 -5.03 -6.34
CA ARG A 197 -10.36 -5.55 -7.10
C ARG A 197 -9.14 -4.61 -6.99
N ASP A 198 -9.33 -3.31 -7.20
CA ASP A 198 -8.24 -2.33 -7.14
C ASP A 198 -7.60 -2.28 -5.74
N GLU A 199 -8.40 -2.49 -4.69
CA GLU A 199 -7.96 -2.60 -3.29
C GLU A 199 -7.46 -4.01 -2.90
N ALA A 200 -7.28 -4.92 -3.88
CA ALA A 200 -6.78 -6.29 -3.67
C ALA A 200 -7.63 -7.17 -2.71
N TRP A 201 -8.94 -6.85 -2.56
CA TRP A 201 -9.88 -7.69 -1.81
C TRP A 201 -10.35 -8.92 -2.59
N LEU A 202 -10.25 -8.87 -3.92
CA LEU A 202 -10.69 -9.94 -4.79
C LEU A 202 -9.50 -10.59 -5.50
N GLU A 203 -9.57 -11.91 -5.63
CA GLU A 203 -8.79 -12.66 -6.60
C GLU A 203 -9.61 -12.81 -7.87
N VAL A 204 -9.00 -12.54 -9.03
CA VAL A 204 -9.62 -12.66 -10.34
C VAL A 204 -9.03 -13.85 -11.07
N LEU A 205 -9.87 -14.76 -11.49
CA LEU A 205 -9.51 -15.95 -12.24
C LEU A 205 -9.31 -15.65 -13.72
N PRO A 206 -8.61 -16.52 -14.47
CA PRO A 206 -8.37 -16.34 -15.91
C PRO A 206 -9.64 -16.22 -16.75
N ASP A 207 -10.75 -16.80 -16.29
CA ASP A 207 -12.07 -16.73 -16.95
C ASP A 207 -12.88 -15.47 -16.60
N GLY A 208 -12.28 -14.55 -15.82
CA GLY A 208 -12.90 -13.30 -15.39
C GLY A 208 -13.83 -13.43 -14.17
N ARG A 209 -14.03 -14.65 -13.63
CA ARG A 209 -14.70 -14.84 -12.35
C ARG A 209 -13.79 -14.39 -11.21
N PHE A 210 -14.37 -14.18 -10.04
CA PHE A 210 -13.64 -13.68 -8.88
C PHE A 210 -14.20 -14.22 -7.56
N PHE A 211 -13.38 -14.22 -6.53
CA PHE A 211 -13.78 -14.52 -5.16
C PHE A 211 -13.11 -13.56 -4.17
N VAL A 212 -13.66 -13.47 -2.97
CA VAL A 212 -13.10 -12.65 -1.88
C VAL A 212 -11.93 -13.39 -1.24
N LYS A 213 -10.75 -12.76 -1.15
CA LYS A 213 -9.56 -13.35 -0.54
C LYS A 213 -9.71 -13.56 0.96
N ASP A 214 -10.21 -12.54 1.64
CA ASP A 214 -10.44 -12.55 3.09
C ASP A 214 -11.78 -11.88 3.39
N ALA A 215 -12.81 -12.71 3.55
CA ALA A 215 -14.17 -12.25 3.79
C ALA A 215 -14.33 -11.65 5.20
N VAL A 216 -13.61 -12.19 6.19
CA VAL A 216 -13.68 -11.71 7.57
C VAL A 216 -13.09 -10.31 7.66
N ARG A 217 -11.90 -10.14 7.12
CA ARG A 217 -11.23 -8.84 7.13
C ARG A 217 -11.98 -7.78 6.32
N LEU A 218 -12.50 -8.14 5.15
CA LEU A 218 -13.35 -7.24 4.36
C LEU A 218 -14.61 -6.81 5.12
N LEU A 219 -15.24 -7.73 5.87
CA LEU A 219 -16.40 -7.42 6.70
C LEU A 219 -16.05 -6.45 7.84
N GLU A 220 -14.91 -6.63 8.49
CA GLU A 220 -14.41 -5.71 9.53
C GLU A 220 -14.19 -4.30 9.00
N VAL A 221 -13.50 -4.18 7.87
CA VAL A 221 -13.25 -2.89 7.20
C VAL A 221 -14.56 -2.23 6.77
N TRP A 222 -15.49 -3.01 6.21
CA TRP A 222 -16.81 -2.48 5.84
C TRP A 222 -17.61 -1.99 7.04
N ARG A 223 -17.54 -2.70 8.19
CA ARG A 223 -18.21 -2.28 9.43
C ARG A 223 -17.65 -0.97 9.99
N ALA A 224 -16.36 -0.70 9.77
CA ALA A 224 -15.68 0.50 10.25
C ALA A 224 -15.85 1.72 9.33
N ALA A 225 -16.38 1.54 8.10
CA ALA A 225 -16.56 2.59 7.09
C ALA A 225 -17.91 3.29 7.21
#